data_dfe7745629d52a17e5032916bae7fda2
#
_entry.id   dfe7745629d52a17e5032916bae7fda2
#
_cell.length_a   1.000
_cell.length_b   1.000
_cell.length_c   1.000
_cell.angle_alpha   90.00
_cell.angle_beta   90.00
_cell.angle_gamma   90.00
#
_symmetry.space_group_name_H-M   'P 1'
#
loop_
_entity.id
_entity.type
_entity.pdbx_description
1 polymer ?
#
loop_
_entity_poly.entity_id
_entity_poly.type
_entity_poly.pdbx_seq_one_letter_code
_entity_poly.pdbx_strand_id
1 'polypeptide(L)'
;SDPKSKMVEIDRIDAREVFSKIVHGAWRNGEPGMIFLDEVNRNSPVIHLGRITATNPCGEQPLLPNESCNLGSIDVAKFIEEDKDGVTQIDWNRLAKTIRLSTRMLDNVIDANKYAVEAIETMTHSTRKLGLGLMGFADMLVQLGIPYDTEEAVELGRKLMAFIRDNADAESLALAEERGAFPAWYDSEAAQRGDKPYRNACRLTVAPTGTISMIAGASSGIEPIFSLAFRKQNILEGQTLYYVDKNFERISKERGFYSDELLEHLSNGGSLQDRHDVPEDVKRLFHVASDISPRDHVLMQAAFQESTDAGISKTINFPNEATVEDVEDAYLLAWETRCKGITVYRAGSREKEVLTAGTSDNAKADHESAAIDQGIPQYITPAERPAMLNGITRRVRTGRGNLFVTVNMANDNRPFEVFATHGKAGGNDAAMAEAVSRMASLALRSGINPVDVSEQLRGITDVPAWDEGEMIRSVPDAIASVLDRINREATTLPAQEELNDRESSQAGMFDPPSPKELGMPTAQPIQVIGQEQKITVPIGASASDLCPECSSTVAHVEGCLKCFSCGYSKC
;
A
#
# COMPACT_ATOMS: atom_id res chain seq x y z
N SER A 1 9.62 15.49 23.93
CA SER A 1 9.38 15.40 25.39
C SER A 1 10.38 16.30 26.10
N ASP A 2 9.87 17.18 26.98
CA ASP A 2 10.70 18.06 27.82
C ASP A 2 11.63 17.18 28.68
N PRO A 3 12.98 17.33 28.58
CA PRO A 3 13.92 16.57 29.41
C PRO A 3 13.77 16.82 30.92
N LYS A 4 12.95 17.79 31.32
CA LYS A 4 12.67 18.17 32.71
C LYS A 4 11.36 17.57 33.25
N SER A 5 10.56 16.90 32.45
CA SER A 5 9.37 16.21 32.95
C SER A 5 9.82 14.99 33.74
N LYS A 6 9.68 15.00 35.06
CA LYS A 6 9.82 13.82 35.88
C LYS A 6 8.74 12.83 35.45
N MET A 7 9.14 11.70 34.87
CA MET A 7 8.22 10.59 34.64
C MET A 7 7.69 10.14 35.99
N VAL A 8 6.37 10.14 36.16
CA VAL A 8 5.67 9.65 37.34
C VAL A 8 5.13 8.27 36.96
N GLU A 9 5.46 7.26 37.76
CA GLU A 9 4.85 5.94 37.63
C GLU A 9 3.35 6.07 37.90
N ILE A 10 2.52 5.71 36.92
CA ILE A 10 1.06 5.79 37.02
C ILE A 10 0.49 4.41 37.32
N ASP A 11 1.09 3.34 36.73
CA ASP A 11 0.62 1.97 36.86
C ASP A 11 1.74 0.98 36.50
N ARG A 12 1.56 -0.28 36.91
CA ARG A 12 2.43 -1.42 36.56
C ARG A 12 1.60 -2.50 35.88
N ILE A 13 2.04 -2.89 34.70
CA ILE A 13 1.40 -3.94 33.90
C ILE A 13 2.37 -5.11 33.77
N ASP A 14 1.87 -6.35 33.88
CA ASP A 14 2.67 -7.54 33.62
C ASP A 14 3.11 -7.59 32.14
N ALA A 15 4.42 -7.64 31.91
CA ALA A 15 4.99 -7.67 30.57
C ALA A 15 4.56 -8.91 29.78
N ARG A 16 4.34 -10.05 30.43
CA ARG A 16 3.87 -11.29 29.80
C ARG A 16 2.43 -11.14 29.33
N GLU A 17 1.58 -10.48 30.12
CA GLU A 17 0.20 -10.19 29.72
C GLU A 17 0.16 -9.29 28.48
N VAL A 18 1.01 -8.26 28.44
CA VAL A 18 1.12 -7.38 27.25
C VAL A 18 1.60 -8.16 26.04
N PHE A 19 2.64 -8.98 26.19
CA PHE A 19 3.19 -9.80 25.12
C PHE A 19 2.15 -10.80 24.57
N SER A 20 1.43 -11.49 25.47
CA SER A 20 0.34 -12.39 25.07
C SER A 20 -0.76 -11.68 24.27
N LYS A 21 -1.12 -10.44 24.64
CA LYS A 21 -2.09 -9.63 23.86
C LYS A 21 -1.56 -9.25 22.49
N ILE A 22 -0.26 -8.93 22.37
CA ILE A 22 0.40 -8.65 21.08
C ILE A 22 0.34 -9.89 20.18
N VAL A 23 0.79 -11.03 20.68
CA VAL A 23 0.81 -12.31 19.97
C VAL A 23 -0.60 -12.72 19.50
N HIS A 24 -1.59 -12.62 20.41
CA HIS A 24 -2.98 -12.94 20.07
C HIS A 24 -3.55 -11.98 19.00
N GLY A 25 -3.23 -10.69 19.08
CA GLY A 25 -3.60 -9.71 18.06
C GLY A 25 -3.00 -10.08 16.70
N ALA A 26 -1.70 -10.36 16.66
CA ALA A 26 -0.98 -10.74 15.45
C ALA A 26 -1.50 -12.06 14.83
N TRP A 27 -1.80 -13.06 15.66
CA TRP A 27 -2.45 -14.30 15.22
C TRP A 27 -3.81 -14.04 14.58
N ARG A 28 -4.63 -13.14 15.16
CA ARG A 28 -6.00 -12.87 14.73
C ARG A 28 -6.07 -12.18 13.36
N ASN A 29 -5.23 -11.17 13.11
CA ASN A 29 -5.32 -10.33 11.91
C ASN A 29 -3.96 -9.85 11.33
N GLY A 30 -2.84 -10.37 11.82
CA GLY A 30 -1.49 -9.95 11.40
C GLY A 30 -0.98 -8.67 12.05
N GLU A 31 -1.71 -8.08 13.02
CA GLU A 31 -1.36 -6.83 13.67
C GLU A 31 -1.36 -6.97 15.22
N PRO A 32 -0.42 -6.35 15.93
CA PRO A 32 0.69 -5.54 15.43
C PRO A 32 1.91 -6.37 15.03
N GLY A 33 2.76 -5.86 14.11
CA GLY A 33 4.15 -6.30 14.01
C GLY A 33 4.95 -5.83 15.23
N MET A 34 6.16 -6.39 15.42
CA MET A 34 7.02 -6.04 16.54
C MET A 34 8.37 -5.53 16.09
N ILE A 35 8.89 -4.49 16.75
CA ILE A 35 10.23 -3.93 16.55
C ILE A 35 11.02 -4.09 17.85
N PHE A 36 12.19 -4.69 17.77
CA PHE A 36 13.09 -4.92 18.90
C PHE A 36 14.04 -3.71 19.07
N LEU A 37 13.55 -2.66 19.75
CA LEU A 37 14.23 -1.37 19.87
C LEU A 37 15.62 -1.46 20.53
N ASP A 38 15.85 -2.41 21.39
CA ASP A 38 17.17 -2.60 22.01
C ASP A 38 18.17 -3.10 20.97
N GLU A 39 17.76 -4.02 20.09
CA GLU A 39 18.63 -4.49 19.00
C GLU A 39 18.85 -3.40 17.94
N VAL A 40 17.81 -2.64 17.60
CA VAL A 40 17.92 -1.47 16.69
C VAL A 40 18.96 -0.47 17.19
N ASN A 41 19.00 -0.20 18.51
CA ASN A 41 19.89 0.80 19.10
C ASN A 41 21.27 0.26 19.50
N ARG A 42 21.44 -1.07 19.61
CA ARG A 42 22.67 -1.70 20.12
C ARG A 42 23.95 -1.22 19.41
N ASN A 43 23.89 -1.14 18.08
CA ASN A 43 25.02 -0.77 17.24
C ASN A 43 24.73 0.49 16.42
N SER A 44 23.84 1.37 16.89
CA SER A 44 23.54 2.62 16.19
C SER A 44 24.75 3.53 16.14
N PRO A 45 25.27 3.88 14.96
CA PRO A 45 26.45 4.78 14.84
C PRO A 45 26.15 6.21 15.22
N VAL A 46 24.87 6.54 15.45
CA VAL A 46 24.36 7.87 15.78
C VAL A 46 23.62 7.91 17.13
N ILE A 47 23.93 6.99 18.04
CA ILE A 47 23.29 6.90 19.35
C ILE A 47 23.44 8.20 20.18
N HIS A 48 24.50 8.95 19.96
CA HIS A 48 24.74 10.25 20.60
C HIS A 48 23.72 11.33 20.19
N LEU A 49 23.07 11.19 19.03
CA LEU A 49 21.98 12.07 18.61
C LEU A 49 20.64 11.71 19.25
N GLY A 50 20.52 10.52 19.85
CA GLY A 50 19.32 10.02 20.48
C GLY A 50 19.06 8.55 20.22
N ARG A 51 18.09 7.99 20.94
CA ARG A 51 17.62 6.62 20.70
C ARG A 51 16.56 6.61 19.60
N ILE A 52 16.66 5.65 18.71
CA ILE A 52 15.63 5.34 17.73
C ILE A 52 14.45 4.71 18.47
N THR A 53 13.24 5.21 18.24
CA THR A 53 12.01 4.78 18.91
C THR A 53 10.89 4.43 17.93
N ALA A 54 11.12 4.60 16.62
CA ALA A 54 10.13 4.33 15.57
C ALA A 54 10.81 3.86 14.28
N THR A 55 9.98 3.31 13.40
CA THR A 55 10.37 2.92 12.04
C THR A 55 9.41 3.50 11.02
N ASN A 56 9.71 3.32 9.72
CA ASN A 56 8.73 3.45 8.65
C ASN A 56 7.64 2.34 8.75
N PRO A 57 6.53 2.42 7.99
CA PRO A 57 5.42 1.45 8.10
C PRO A 57 5.82 -0.01 7.90
N CYS A 58 6.78 -0.29 7.01
CA CYS A 58 7.24 -1.66 6.72
C CYS A 58 8.34 -2.17 7.66
N GLY A 59 8.83 -1.35 8.60
CA GLY A 59 9.77 -1.74 9.65
C GLY A 59 11.25 -1.84 9.24
N GLU A 60 11.59 -1.68 7.94
CA GLU A 60 12.96 -1.80 7.47
C GLU A 60 13.83 -0.57 7.74
N GLN A 61 13.22 0.59 8.07
CA GLN A 61 13.95 1.84 8.32
C GLN A 61 13.70 2.39 9.73
N PRO A 62 14.46 1.92 10.73
CA PRO A 62 14.51 2.56 12.04
C PRO A 62 15.24 3.92 11.93
N LEU A 63 14.53 5.00 12.23
CA LEU A 63 15.01 6.36 12.04
C LEU A 63 14.82 7.21 13.32
N LEU A 64 15.69 8.21 13.48
CA LEU A 64 15.52 9.28 14.45
C LEU A 64 14.43 10.27 13.97
N PRO A 65 13.87 11.09 14.87
CA PRO A 65 12.95 12.15 14.46
C PRO A 65 13.55 13.07 13.38
N ASN A 66 12.75 13.37 12.36
CA ASN A 66 13.14 14.17 11.18
C ASN A 66 14.24 13.55 10.31
N GLU A 67 14.60 12.32 10.52
CA GLU A 67 15.53 11.60 9.64
C GLU A 67 14.79 11.03 8.45
N SER A 68 15.42 10.96 7.30
CA SER A 68 14.90 10.30 6.11
C SER A 68 15.95 9.36 5.51
N CYS A 69 15.49 8.41 4.67
CA CYS A 69 16.35 7.49 3.96
C CYS A 69 15.82 7.31 2.53
N ASN A 70 16.74 7.23 1.58
CA ASN A 70 16.44 6.82 0.22
C ASN A 70 16.72 5.33 0.05
N LEU A 71 15.96 4.65 -0.82
CA LEU A 71 16.00 3.20 -0.99
C LEU A 71 16.46 2.82 -2.40
N GLY A 72 17.20 1.72 -2.49
CA GLY A 72 17.56 1.05 -3.73
C GLY A 72 17.66 -0.46 -3.52
N SER A 73 17.22 -1.26 -4.49
CA SER A 73 17.28 -2.72 -4.39
C SER A 73 17.86 -3.31 -5.68
N ILE A 74 18.92 -4.12 -5.52
CA ILE A 74 19.59 -4.79 -6.62
C ILE A 74 18.88 -6.11 -6.91
N ASP A 75 18.47 -6.34 -8.16
CA ASP A 75 17.95 -7.65 -8.59
C ASP A 75 19.13 -8.63 -8.70
N VAL A 76 19.32 -9.43 -7.64
CA VAL A 76 20.47 -10.35 -7.54
C VAL A 76 20.38 -11.53 -8.50
N ALA A 77 19.20 -11.90 -8.95
CA ALA A 77 19.02 -12.96 -9.95
C ALA A 77 19.64 -12.63 -11.32
N LYS A 78 19.90 -11.35 -11.60
CA LYS A 78 20.59 -10.91 -12.81
C LYS A 78 22.10 -11.18 -12.81
N PHE A 79 22.65 -11.62 -11.68
CA PHE A 79 24.08 -11.89 -11.51
C PHE A 79 24.41 -13.39 -11.55
N ILE A 80 23.48 -14.20 -12.02
CA ILE A 80 23.73 -15.60 -12.32
C ILE A 80 24.30 -15.70 -13.75
N GLU A 81 25.36 -16.47 -13.89
CA GLU A 81 26.02 -16.76 -15.16
C GLU A 81 26.41 -18.25 -15.24
N GLU A 82 26.59 -18.75 -16.43
CA GLU A 82 27.23 -20.04 -16.67
C GLU A 82 28.71 -19.82 -16.96
N ASP A 83 29.56 -20.58 -16.29
CA ASP A 83 31.00 -20.58 -16.59
C ASP A 83 31.30 -21.35 -17.90
N LYS A 84 32.61 -21.44 -18.25
CA LYS A 84 33.05 -22.09 -19.48
C LYS A 84 32.76 -23.60 -19.53
N ASP A 85 32.53 -24.19 -18.38
CA ASP A 85 32.26 -25.62 -18.19
C ASP A 85 30.74 -25.87 -18.04
N GLY A 86 29.91 -24.83 -18.19
CA GLY A 86 28.45 -24.88 -18.07
C GLY A 86 27.96 -24.95 -16.62
N VAL A 87 28.78 -24.55 -15.65
CA VAL A 87 28.39 -24.52 -14.24
C VAL A 87 27.76 -23.17 -13.91
N THR A 88 26.56 -23.22 -13.38
CA THR A 88 25.82 -22.02 -12.93
C THR A 88 26.46 -21.45 -11.67
N GLN A 89 26.81 -20.17 -11.67
CA GLN A 89 27.47 -19.48 -10.57
C GLN A 89 27.07 -18.01 -10.47
N ILE A 90 27.49 -17.36 -9.38
CA ILE A 90 27.25 -15.92 -9.16
C ILE A 90 28.46 -15.13 -9.70
N ASP A 91 28.21 -14.13 -10.56
CA ASP A 91 29.19 -13.13 -10.98
C ASP A 91 29.43 -12.10 -9.86
N TRP A 92 30.26 -12.49 -8.91
CA TRP A 92 30.64 -11.64 -7.77
C TRP A 92 31.30 -10.33 -8.20
N ASN A 93 32.06 -10.33 -9.30
CA ASN A 93 32.79 -9.15 -9.78
C ASN A 93 31.82 -8.08 -10.32
N ARG A 94 30.84 -8.50 -11.11
CA ARG A 94 29.81 -7.58 -11.63
C ARG A 94 28.90 -7.10 -10.50
N LEU A 95 28.56 -7.98 -9.56
CA LEU A 95 27.77 -7.63 -8.39
C LEU A 95 28.50 -6.58 -7.53
N ALA A 96 29.80 -6.77 -7.23
CA ALA A 96 30.62 -5.81 -6.48
C ALA A 96 30.61 -4.40 -7.11
N LYS A 97 30.80 -4.32 -8.43
CA LYS A 97 30.77 -3.05 -9.18
C LYS A 97 29.40 -2.38 -9.07
N THR A 98 28.33 -3.16 -9.18
CA THR A 98 26.96 -2.65 -9.09
C THR A 98 26.66 -2.14 -7.69
N ILE A 99 27.06 -2.86 -6.63
CA ILE A 99 26.87 -2.43 -5.24
C ILE A 99 27.55 -1.08 -4.99
N ARG A 100 28.82 -0.94 -5.40
CA ARG A 100 29.57 0.32 -5.22
C ARG A 100 28.92 1.47 -5.97
N LEU A 101 28.53 1.25 -7.23
CA LEU A 101 27.85 2.28 -8.03
C LEU A 101 26.51 2.69 -7.40
N SER A 102 25.74 1.72 -6.92
CA SER A 102 24.44 1.96 -6.26
C SER A 102 24.61 2.74 -4.95
N THR A 103 25.62 2.41 -4.15
CA THR A 103 25.95 3.15 -2.91
C THR A 103 26.27 4.61 -3.22
N ARG A 104 27.14 4.86 -4.21
CA ARG A 104 27.48 6.22 -4.67
C ARG A 104 26.27 6.96 -5.23
N MET A 105 25.44 6.29 -6.00
CA MET A 105 24.20 6.88 -6.53
C MET A 105 23.27 7.32 -5.40
N LEU A 106 23.05 6.48 -4.40
CA LEU A 106 22.18 6.82 -3.27
C LEU A 106 22.75 7.96 -2.42
N ASP A 107 24.09 8.03 -2.23
CA ASP A 107 24.73 9.18 -1.58
C ASP A 107 24.48 10.48 -2.37
N ASN A 108 24.60 10.44 -3.70
CA ASN A 108 24.32 11.59 -4.56
C ASN A 108 22.86 12.04 -4.50
N VAL A 109 21.90 11.11 -4.33
CA VAL A 109 20.48 11.43 -4.19
C VAL A 109 20.22 12.31 -2.97
N ILE A 110 20.94 12.12 -1.85
CA ILE A 110 20.81 12.97 -0.66
C ILE A 110 21.09 14.44 -1.01
N ASP A 111 22.13 14.71 -1.80
CA ASP A 111 22.54 16.07 -2.17
C ASP A 111 21.66 16.65 -3.31
N ALA A 112 21.11 15.80 -4.17
CA ALA A 112 20.24 16.21 -5.28
C ALA A 112 18.78 16.43 -4.87
N ASN A 113 18.36 15.90 -3.71
CA ASN A 113 16.98 15.95 -3.23
C ASN A 113 16.57 17.38 -2.83
N LYS A 114 15.27 17.65 -2.92
CA LYS A 114 14.65 18.89 -2.44
C LYS A 114 13.74 18.54 -1.27
N TYR A 115 14.13 18.98 -0.09
CA TYR A 115 13.40 18.70 1.14
C TYR A 115 12.30 19.73 1.37
N ALA A 116 11.09 19.26 1.67
CA ALA A 116 9.96 20.14 1.96
C ALA A 116 10.03 20.80 3.35
N VAL A 117 10.82 20.23 4.27
CA VAL A 117 10.97 20.68 5.65
C VAL A 117 12.45 20.78 6.00
N GLU A 118 12.89 21.96 6.47
CA GLU A 118 14.28 22.26 6.82
C GLU A 118 14.86 21.31 7.89
N ALA A 119 14.04 20.92 8.89
CA ALA A 119 14.46 19.97 9.92
C ALA A 119 14.80 18.58 9.34
N ILE A 120 14.09 18.14 8.28
CA ILE A 120 14.36 16.88 7.59
C ILE A 120 15.66 17.00 6.78
N GLU A 121 15.86 18.10 6.07
CA GLU A 121 17.08 18.37 5.32
C GLU A 121 18.30 18.34 6.24
N THR A 122 18.25 19.09 7.35
CA THR A 122 19.33 19.18 8.34
C THR A 122 19.68 17.81 8.91
N MET A 123 18.69 17.04 9.36
CA MET A 123 18.92 15.73 9.96
C MET A 123 19.41 14.70 8.93
N THR A 124 18.83 14.70 7.72
CA THR A 124 19.23 13.78 6.66
C THR A 124 20.68 14.03 6.21
N HIS A 125 21.08 15.28 6.06
CA HIS A 125 22.46 15.61 5.75
C HIS A 125 23.42 15.31 6.91
N SER A 126 22.96 15.42 8.16
CA SER A 126 23.77 15.12 9.35
C SER A 126 24.16 13.64 9.43
N THR A 127 23.27 12.72 9.08
CA THR A 127 23.48 11.26 9.22
C THR A 127 23.74 10.56 7.89
N ARG A 128 23.28 11.08 6.77
CA ARG A 128 23.44 10.56 5.41
C ARG A 128 23.11 9.06 5.30
N LYS A 129 22.03 8.62 5.92
CA LYS A 129 21.61 7.20 5.86
C LYS A 129 21.15 6.80 4.46
N LEU A 130 21.59 5.64 4.03
CA LEU A 130 21.17 4.95 2.80
C LEU A 130 20.42 3.68 3.16
N GLY A 131 19.58 3.23 2.23
CA GLY A 131 18.88 1.95 2.30
C GLY A 131 19.10 1.14 1.04
N LEU A 132 20.35 0.71 0.78
CA LEU A 132 20.63 -0.24 -0.28
C LEU A 132 20.29 -1.65 0.16
N GLY A 133 19.53 -2.37 -0.65
CA GLY A 133 19.13 -3.75 -0.42
C GLY A 133 19.15 -4.57 -1.70
N LEU A 134 18.38 -5.65 -1.66
CA LEU A 134 18.26 -6.58 -2.79
C LEU A 134 16.81 -6.98 -3.03
N MET A 135 16.54 -7.54 -4.21
CA MET A 135 15.34 -8.26 -4.61
C MET A 135 15.76 -9.42 -5.53
N GLY A 136 14.87 -10.33 -5.86
CA GLY A 136 15.17 -11.46 -6.72
C GLY A 136 15.95 -12.60 -6.04
N PHE A 137 15.95 -12.66 -4.70
CA PHE A 137 16.69 -13.71 -4.00
C PHE A 137 16.11 -15.11 -4.23
N ALA A 138 14.78 -15.26 -4.19
CA ALA A 138 14.16 -16.55 -4.51
C ALA A 138 14.42 -16.96 -5.97
N ASP A 139 14.36 -16.02 -6.92
CA ASP A 139 14.75 -16.28 -8.31
C ASP A 139 16.22 -16.76 -8.45
N MET A 140 17.14 -16.13 -7.70
CA MET A 140 18.55 -16.53 -7.66
C MET A 140 18.70 -17.96 -7.16
N LEU A 141 18.02 -18.32 -6.07
CA LEU A 141 18.03 -19.67 -5.51
C LEU A 141 17.53 -20.70 -6.51
N VAL A 142 16.40 -20.44 -7.17
CA VAL A 142 15.86 -21.34 -8.21
C VAL A 142 16.84 -21.52 -9.36
N GLN A 143 17.49 -20.44 -9.83
CA GLN A 143 18.49 -20.53 -10.91
C GLN A 143 19.73 -21.34 -10.49
N LEU A 144 20.09 -21.33 -9.20
CA LEU A 144 21.17 -22.15 -8.64
C LEU A 144 20.73 -23.58 -8.28
N GLY A 145 19.43 -23.90 -8.37
CA GLY A 145 18.89 -25.20 -7.99
C GLY A 145 18.81 -25.44 -6.47
N ILE A 146 18.77 -24.37 -5.67
CA ILE A 146 18.77 -24.43 -4.19
C ILE A 146 17.35 -24.17 -3.68
N PRO A 147 16.69 -25.10 -2.98
CA PRO A 147 15.41 -24.85 -2.34
C PRO A 147 15.53 -23.82 -1.22
N TYR A 148 14.51 -22.94 -1.09
CA TYR A 148 14.54 -21.78 -0.19
C TYR A 148 14.69 -22.14 1.30
N ASP A 149 14.05 -23.22 1.74
CA ASP A 149 13.95 -23.71 3.13
C ASP A 149 15.07 -24.66 3.52
N THR A 150 16.25 -24.49 2.92
CA THR A 150 17.44 -25.30 3.22
C THR A 150 18.52 -24.50 3.95
N GLU A 151 19.35 -25.21 4.71
CA GLU A 151 20.52 -24.61 5.34
C GLU A 151 21.47 -23.96 4.31
N GLU A 152 21.58 -24.59 3.13
CA GLU A 152 22.37 -24.05 2.01
C GLU A 152 21.84 -22.68 1.54
N ALA A 153 20.52 -22.52 1.42
CA ALA A 153 19.90 -21.23 1.07
C ALA A 153 20.15 -20.16 2.14
N VAL A 154 20.01 -20.52 3.42
CA VAL A 154 20.26 -19.62 4.56
C VAL A 154 21.74 -19.18 4.57
N GLU A 155 22.68 -20.11 4.36
CA GLU A 155 24.10 -19.80 4.30
C GLU A 155 24.47 -18.94 3.09
N LEU A 156 23.86 -19.20 1.92
CA LEU A 156 24.01 -18.34 0.75
C LEU A 156 23.47 -16.92 1.03
N GLY A 157 22.32 -16.80 1.69
CA GLY A 157 21.75 -15.50 2.11
C GLY A 157 22.71 -14.71 3.00
N ARG A 158 23.28 -15.39 4.01
CA ARG A 158 24.31 -14.82 4.90
C ARG A 158 25.54 -14.32 4.13
N LYS A 159 26.08 -15.17 3.28
CA LYS A 159 27.25 -14.85 2.45
C LYS A 159 26.98 -13.71 1.48
N LEU A 160 25.81 -13.72 0.83
CA LEU A 160 25.43 -12.69 -0.13
C LEU A 160 25.29 -11.32 0.56
N MET A 161 24.59 -11.26 1.71
CA MET A 161 24.42 -10.00 2.42
C MET A 161 25.72 -9.48 3.03
N ALA A 162 26.59 -10.36 3.53
CA ALA A 162 27.93 -9.99 3.97
C ALA A 162 28.76 -9.40 2.81
N PHE A 163 28.68 -10.00 1.61
CA PHE A 163 29.37 -9.48 0.43
C PHE A 163 28.82 -8.12 -0.01
N ILE A 164 27.49 -7.91 0.07
CA ILE A 164 26.87 -6.62 -0.22
C ILE A 164 27.38 -5.57 0.77
N ARG A 165 27.42 -5.91 2.07
CA ARG A 165 27.93 -5.03 3.12
C ARG A 165 29.36 -4.62 2.89
N ASP A 166 30.26 -5.57 2.65
CA ASP A 166 31.69 -5.30 2.47
C ASP A 166 31.94 -4.33 1.31
N ASN A 167 31.19 -4.47 0.21
CA ASN A 167 31.33 -3.59 -0.95
C ASN A 167 30.67 -2.22 -0.75
N ALA A 168 29.53 -2.14 -0.05
CA ALA A 168 28.88 -0.87 0.31
C ALA A 168 29.74 -0.09 1.32
N ASP A 169 30.34 -0.78 2.30
CA ASP A 169 31.27 -0.22 3.28
C ASP A 169 32.52 0.34 2.60
N ALA A 170 33.11 -0.43 1.69
CA ALA A 170 34.29 0.00 0.92
C ALA A 170 34.00 1.28 0.10
N GLU A 171 32.82 1.37 -0.51
CA GLU A 171 32.45 2.58 -1.25
C GLU A 171 32.14 3.76 -0.32
N SER A 172 31.47 3.53 0.82
CA SER A 172 31.20 4.58 1.80
C SER A 172 32.49 5.13 2.43
N LEU A 173 33.49 4.28 2.66
CA LEU A 173 34.84 4.72 3.07
C LEU A 173 35.53 5.56 1.98
N ALA A 174 35.51 5.11 0.74
CA ALA A 174 36.07 5.87 -0.39
C ALA A 174 35.40 7.23 -0.57
N LEU A 175 34.06 7.27 -0.43
CA LEU A 175 33.30 8.53 -0.45
C LEU A 175 33.64 9.45 0.74
N ALA A 176 33.94 8.90 1.90
CA ALA A 176 34.37 9.67 3.05
C ALA A 176 35.75 10.29 2.84
N GLU A 177 36.67 9.59 2.18
CA GLU A 177 37.97 10.14 1.76
C GLU A 177 37.82 11.24 0.70
N GLU A 178 36.88 11.08 -0.24
CA GLU A 178 36.61 12.03 -1.34
C GLU A 178 35.86 13.29 -0.87
N ARG A 179 34.87 13.14 0.04
CA ARG A 179 33.85 14.18 0.34
C ARG A 179 33.68 14.46 1.84
N GLY A 180 34.44 13.82 2.69
CA GLY A 180 34.29 13.87 4.16
C GLY A 180 33.28 12.83 4.69
N ALA A 181 33.41 12.52 5.97
CA ALA A 181 32.46 11.67 6.69
C ALA A 181 31.06 12.31 6.79
N PHE A 182 30.03 11.56 7.19
CA PHE A 182 28.76 12.16 7.56
C PHE A 182 28.97 13.12 8.75
N PRO A 183 28.33 14.32 8.78
CA PRO A 183 28.62 15.36 9.77
C PRO A 183 28.53 14.89 11.22
N ALA A 184 27.54 14.09 11.59
CA ALA A 184 27.41 13.56 12.95
C ALA A 184 28.46 12.51 13.34
N TRP A 185 29.31 12.07 12.42
CA TRP A 185 30.41 11.14 12.71
C TRP A 185 31.38 11.67 13.76
N TYR A 186 31.74 12.96 13.66
CA TYR A 186 32.81 13.57 14.46
C TYR A 186 32.51 13.61 15.96
N ASP A 187 31.22 13.57 16.34
CA ASP A 187 30.76 13.54 17.72
C ASP A 187 30.45 12.12 18.22
N SER A 188 30.65 11.09 17.37
CA SER A 188 30.32 9.70 17.67
C SER A 188 31.37 9.02 18.53
N GLU A 189 30.97 7.97 19.25
CA GLU A 189 31.90 7.10 19.97
C GLU A 189 32.91 6.43 19.03
N ALA A 190 32.51 6.10 17.79
CA ALA A 190 33.38 5.52 16.79
C ALA A 190 34.54 6.48 16.42
N ALA A 191 34.26 7.76 16.24
CA ALA A 191 35.31 8.76 16.02
C ALA A 191 36.25 8.91 17.22
N GLN A 192 35.69 8.87 18.46
CA GLN A 192 36.49 8.93 19.69
C GLN A 192 37.44 7.71 19.85
N ARG A 193 37.04 6.53 19.36
CA ARG A 193 37.90 5.34 19.33
C ARG A 193 38.93 5.36 18.22
N GLY A 194 38.83 6.31 17.27
CA GLY A 194 39.71 6.37 16.11
C GLY A 194 39.34 5.41 14.99
N ASP A 195 38.09 4.97 14.92
CA ASP A 195 37.57 4.13 13.85
C ASP A 195 37.64 4.87 12.50
N LYS A 196 37.63 4.15 11.39
CA LYS A 196 37.62 4.76 10.04
C LYS A 196 36.29 5.46 9.80
N PRO A 197 36.31 6.69 9.28
CA PRO A 197 35.09 7.46 9.02
C PRO A 197 34.34 6.93 7.80
N TYR A 198 33.03 6.72 7.94
CA TYR A 198 32.13 6.44 6.83
C TYR A 198 31.47 7.73 6.30
N ARG A 199 31.14 7.73 5.02
CA ARG A 199 30.31 8.78 4.39
C ARG A 199 28.85 8.72 4.84
N ASN A 200 28.36 7.54 5.20
CA ASN A 200 26.96 7.22 5.47
C ASN A 200 26.83 6.50 6.81
N ALA A 201 25.98 6.97 7.70
CA ALA A 201 25.75 6.35 9.01
C ALA A 201 25.09 4.95 8.91
N CYS A 202 24.28 4.73 7.88
CA CYS A 202 23.67 3.45 7.53
C CYS A 202 23.76 3.28 6.02
N ARG A 203 24.05 2.09 5.53
CA ARG A 203 24.14 1.76 4.09
C ARG A 203 23.10 0.78 3.65
N LEU A 204 22.73 -0.19 4.49
CA LEU A 204 21.99 -1.38 4.10
C LEU A 204 20.64 -1.52 4.82
N THR A 205 19.66 -1.96 4.04
CA THR A 205 18.33 -2.38 4.48
C THR A 205 17.80 -3.47 3.57
N VAL A 206 16.73 -4.15 3.96
CA VAL A 206 15.95 -4.97 3.03
C VAL A 206 14.53 -4.43 2.97
N ALA A 207 14.25 -3.68 1.91
CA ALA A 207 12.92 -3.14 1.63
C ALA A 207 11.98 -4.23 1.08
N PRO A 208 10.65 -4.08 1.19
CA PRO A 208 9.69 -5.07 0.69
C PRO A 208 9.68 -5.21 -0.83
N THR A 209 10.06 -4.18 -1.57
CA THR A 209 10.15 -4.13 -3.06
C THR A 209 8.90 -4.57 -3.84
N GLY A 210 7.71 -4.59 -3.22
CA GLY A 210 6.50 -5.15 -3.81
C GLY A 210 6.19 -4.67 -5.24
N THR A 211 6.25 -3.36 -5.49
CA THR A 211 5.98 -2.78 -6.81
C THR A 211 7.18 -2.87 -7.75
N ILE A 212 8.39 -2.52 -7.27
CA ILE A 212 9.56 -2.47 -8.14
C ILE A 212 10.02 -3.87 -8.58
N SER A 213 9.81 -4.90 -7.77
CA SER A 213 10.11 -6.28 -8.15
C SER A 213 9.18 -6.76 -9.28
N MET A 214 7.88 -6.43 -9.23
CA MET A 214 6.96 -6.72 -10.34
C MET A 214 7.37 -6.01 -11.64
N ILE A 215 7.80 -4.75 -11.57
CA ILE A 215 8.30 -4.00 -12.75
C ILE A 215 9.57 -4.66 -13.31
N ALA A 216 10.46 -5.13 -12.43
CA ALA A 216 11.70 -5.79 -12.82
C ALA A 216 11.50 -7.26 -13.25
N GLY A 217 10.33 -7.85 -12.99
CA GLY A 217 10.07 -9.27 -13.16
C GLY A 217 10.92 -10.14 -12.24
N ALA A 218 11.04 -9.75 -10.96
CA ALA A 218 11.84 -10.42 -9.93
C ALA A 218 10.99 -10.73 -8.70
N SER A 219 11.43 -11.68 -7.87
CA SER A 219 10.86 -11.93 -6.55
C SER A 219 11.14 -10.76 -5.60
N SER A 220 10.24 -10.52 -4.63
CA SER A 220 10.31 -9.37 -3.72
C SER A 220 11.35 -9.59 -2.62
N GLY A 221 12.29 -8.66 -2.47
CA GLY A 221 13.27 -8.66 -1.38
C GLY A 221 13.95 -10.01 -1.20
N ILE A 222 13.84 -10.54 0.00
CA ILE A 222 14.27 -11.89 0.40
C ILE A 222 13.08 -12.83 0.62
N GLU A 223 11.89 -12.44 0.16
CA GLU A 223 10.72 -13.31 0.26
C GLU A 223 10.87 -14.54 -0.65
N PRO A 224 10.30 -15.69 -0.26
CA PRO A 224 10.15 -16.81 -1.18
C PRO A 224 9.17 -16.47 -2.29
N ILE A 225 9.05 -17.31 -3.29
CA ILE A 225 8.02 -17.17 -4.33
C ILE A 225 6.64 -17.23 -3.64
N PHE A 226 5.81 -16.24 -3.91
CA PHE A 226 4.47 -16.18 -3.31
C PHE A 226 3.51 -17.16 -3.99
N SER A 227 3.50 -17.20 -5.33
CA SER A 227 2.67 -18.09 -6.14
C SER A 227 3.33 -18.36 -7.48
N LEU A 228 3.24 -19.59 -7.98
CA LEU A 228 3.81 -20.00 -9.26
C LEU A 228 2.96 -19.59 -10.45
N ALA A 229 1.65 -19.45 -10.25
CA ALA A 229 0.72 -18.96 -11.26
C ALA A 229 -0.42 -18.20 -10.61
N PHE A 230 -0.87 -17.12 -11.26
CA PHE A 230 -2.11 -16.44 -10.93
C PHE A 230 -2.84 -16.03 -12.21
N ARG A 231 -4.15 -15.96 -12.12
CA ARG A 231 -5.00 -15.59 -13.26
C ARG A 231 -5.63 -14.23 -13.05
N LYS A 232 -5.75 -13.49 -14.14
CA LYS A 232 -6.52 -12.27 -14.21
C LYS A 232 -7.71 -12.50 -15.14
N GLN A 233 -8.91 -12.47 -14.59
CA GLN A 233 -10.15 -12.71 -15.33
C GLN A 233 -10.76 -11.41 -15.86
N ASN A 234 -11.62 -11.53 -16.88
CA ASN A 234 -12.38 -10.43 -17.47
C ASN A 234 -11.51 -9.31 -18.09
N ILE A 235 -10.40 -9.68 -18.69
CA ILE A 235 -9.57 -8.76 -19.48
C ILE A 235 -9.93 -8.93 -20.95
N LEU A 236 -9.95 -7.83 -21.72
CA LEU A 236 -10.11 -7.82 -23.17
C LEU A 236 -11.20 -8.82 -23.65
N GLU A 237 -12.48 -8.46 -23.49
CA GLU A 237 -13.65 -9.26 -23.95
C GLU A 237 -13.85 -10.60 -23.23
N GLY A 238 -13.50 -10.68 -21.93
CA GLY A 238 -13.77 -11.87 -21.12
C GLY A 238 -12.68 -12.94 -21.16
N GLN A 239 -11.50 -12.64 -21.68
CA GLN A 239 -10.37 -13.56 -21.69
C GLN A 239 -9.73 -13.69 -20.31
N THR A 240 -9.22 -14.88 -20.01
CA THR A 240 -8.40 -15.15 -18.83
C THR A 240 -6.93 -15.17 -19.23
N LEU A 241 -6.11 -14.33 -18.59
CA LEU A 241 -4.66 -14.35 -18.76
C LEU A 241 -4.01 -14.99 -17.53
N TYR A 242 -3.11 -15.93 -17.77
CA TYR A 242 -2.26 -16.54 -16.76
C TYR A 242 -0.93 -15.79 -16.68
N TYR A 243 -0.54 -15.46 -15.46
CA TYR A 243 0.81 -14.98 -15.16
C TYR A 243 1.53 -16.12 -14.46
N VAL A 244 2.62 -16.58 -15.03
CA VAL A 244 3.39 -17.73 -14.54
C VAL A 244 4.78 -17.25 -14.13
N ASP A 245 5.31 -17.79 -13.04
CA ASP A 245 6.70 -17.55 -12.68
C ASP A 245 7.62 -17.98 -13.84
N LYS A 246 8.52 -17.10 -14.26
CA LYS A 246 9.35 -17.30 -15.47
C LYS A 246 10.30 -18.50 -15.37
N ASN A 247 10.83 -18.77 -14.15
CA ASN A 247 11.73 -19.91 -13.94
C ASN A 247 10.92 -21.21 -13.92
N PHE A 248 9.74 -21.20 -13.31
CA PHE A 248 8.82 -22.34 -13.31
C PHE A 248 8.35 -22.65 -14.73
N GLU A 249 7.94 -21.63 -15.49
CA GLU A 249 7.52 -21.79 -16.88
C GLU A 249 8.63 -22.42 -17.73
N ARG A 250 9.87 -21.89 -17.63
CA ARG A 250 11.03 -22.42 -18.34
C ARG A 250 11.31 -23.89 -17.98
N ILE A 251 11.45 -24.19 -16.69
CA ILE A 251 11.80 -25.53 -16.21
C ILE A 251 10.70 -26.55 -16.53
N SER A 252 9.43 -26.17 -16.38
CA SER A 252 8.30 -27.06 -16.68
C SER A 252 8.20 -27.42 -18.17
N LYS A 253 8.49 -26.43 -19.05
CA LYS A 253 8.57 -26.66 -20.51
C LYS A 253 9.76 -27.52 -20.89
N GLU A 254 10.95 -27.23 -20.37
CA GLU A 254 12.17 -28.01 -20.61
C GLU A 254 12.03 -29.47 -20.16
N ARG A 255 11.35 -29.71 -19.03
CA ARG A 255 11.15 -31.04 -18.45
C ARG A 255 9.85 -31.72 -18.87
N GLY A 256 9.00 -31.07 -19.68
CA GLY A 256 7.87 -31.66 -20.39
C GLY A 256 6.61 -31.89 -19.55
N PHE A 257 6.43 -31.21 -18.41
CA PHE A 257 5.20 -31.30 -17.59
C PHE A 257 4.35 -30.01 -17.59
N TYR A 258 4.72 -28.99 -18.38
CA TYR A 258 3.92 -27.78 -18.54
C TYR A 258 2.59 -28.08 -19.22
N SER A 259 1.47 -27.77 -18.59
CA SER A 259 0.13 -27.97 -19.13
C SER A 259 -0.85 -26.91 -18.64
N ASP A 260 -1.92 -26.69 -19.41
CA ASP A 260 -3.00 -25.76 -19.01
C ASP A 260 -3.70 -26.24 -17.74
N GLU A 261 -3.83 -27.56 -17.54
CA GLU A 261 -4.41 -28.17 -16.33
C GLU A 261 -3.57 -27.84 -15.09
N LEU A 262 -2.23 -27.90 -15.21
CA LEU A 262 -1.32 -27.52 -14.12
C LEU A 262 -1.46 -26.04 -13.77
N LEU A 263 -1.52 -25.17 -14.79
CA LEU A 263 -1.67 -23.72 -14.59
C LEU A 263 -3.03 -23.39 -13.97
N GLU A 264 -4.09 -24.04 -14.40
CA GLU A 264 -5.41 -23.87 -13.81
C GLU A 264 -5.42 -24.31 -12.35
N HIS A 265 -4.84 -25.48 -12.02
CA HIS A 265 -4.70 -25.96 -10.65
C HIS A 265 -3.97 -24.93 -9.77
N LEU A 266 -2.79 -24.49 -10.17
CA LEU A 266 -1.97 -23.52 -9.41
C LEU A 266 -2.66 -22.17 -9.28
N SER A 267 -3.28 -21.66 -10.35
CA SER A 267 -3.98 -20.37 -10.34
C SER A 267 -5.29 -20.38 -9.55
N ASN A 268 -5.83 -21.54 -9.23
CA ASN A 268 -6.97 -21.73 -8.33
C ASN A 268 -6.55 -21.93 -6.86
N GLY A 269 -5.26 -21.76 -6.54
CA GLY A 269 -4.75 -21.95 -5.19
C GLY A 269 -4.35 -23.38 -4.84
N GLY A 270 -4.31 -24.28 -5.82
CA GLY A 270 -3.79 -25.63 -5.63
C GLY A 270 -2.28 -25.63 -5.39
N SER A 271 -1.80 -26.56 -4.56
CA SER A 271 -0.37 -26.71 -4.28
C SER A 271 0.32 -27.53 -5.38
N LEU A 272 1.55 -27.13 -5.72
CA LEU A 272 2.42 -27.94 -6.57
C LEU A 272 2.73 -29.31 -5.91
N GLN A 273 2.71 -29.34 -4.57
CA GLN A 273 2.98 -30.55 -3.78
C GLN A 273 1.94 -31.66 -4.01
N ASP A 274 0.71 -31.31 -4.36
CA ASP A 274 -0.40 -32.24 -4.61
C ASP A 274 -0.31 -32.92 -6.00
N ARG A 275 0.60 -32.48 -6.87
CA ARG A 275 0.71 -32.97 -8.25
C ARG A 275 1.60 -34.19 -8.35
N HIS A 276 1.05 -35.29 -8.91
CA HIS A 276 1.80 -36.54 -9.12
C HIS A 276 2.62 -36.55 -10.43
N ASP A 277 2.28 -35.65 -11.36
CA ASP A 277 2.92 -35.50 -12.67
C ASP A 277 4.12 -34.57 -12.65
N VAL A 278 4.41 -33.92 -11.53
CA VAL A 278 5.56 -33.03 -11.33
C VAL A 278 6.69 -33.79 -10.60
N PRO A 279 7.94 -33.74 -11.09
CA PRO A 279 9.08 -34.39 -10.42
C PRO A 279 9.33 -33.82 -9.00
N GLU A 280 9.69 -34.68 -8.06
CA GLU A 280 9.88 -34.34 -6.63
C GLU A 280 10.97 -33.28 -6.41
N ASP A 281 12.05 -33.29 -7.19
CA ASP A 281 13.10 -32.30 -7.12
C ASP A 281 12.59 -30.90 -7.55
N VAL A 282 11.67 -30.83 -8.49
CA VAL A 282 11.01 -29.58 -8.90
C VAL A 282 10.04 -29.09 -7.83
N LYS A 283 9.24 -29.97 -7.25
CA LYS A 283 8.34 -29.62 -6.15
C LYS A 283 9.12 -28.97 -5.02
N ARG A 284 10.22 -29.61 -4.62
CA ARG A 284 11.07 -29.10 -3.55
C ARG A 284 11.72 -27.76 -3.89
N LEU A 285 12.16 -27.56 -5.15
CA LEU A 285 12.79 -26.32 -5.61
C LEU A 285 11.80 -25.14 -5.61
N PHE A 286 10.54 -25.41 -5.90
CA PHE A 286 9.47 -24.41 -6.01
C PHE A 286 8.52 -24.40 -4.82
N HIS A 287 9.04 -24.61 -3.60
CA HIS A 287 8.27 -24.31 -2.40
C HIS A 287 7.87 -22.83 -2.40
N VAL A 288 6.57 -22.57 -2.31
CA VAL A 288 6.02 -21.23 -2.20
C VAL A 288 5.91 -20.79 -0.75
N ALA A 289 5.59 -19.54 -0.51
CA ALA A 289 5.57 -18.94 0.83
C ALA A 289 4.71 -19.73 1.86
N SER A 290 3.63 -20.38 1.42
CA SER A 290 2.78 -21.22 2.26
C SER A 290 3.37 -22.60 2.57
N ASP A 291 4.33 -23.07 1.78
CA ASP A 291 4.95 -24.41 1.95
C ASP A 291 6.13 -24.34 2.94
N ILE A 292 6.62 -23.13 3.25
CA ILE A 292 7.80 -22.90 4.08
C ILE A 292 7.39 -22.72 5.54
N SER A 293 8.10 -23.38 6.45
CA SER A 293 7.80 -23.26 7.87
C SER A 293 8.05 -21.85 8.42
N PRO A 294 7.26 -21.37 9.39
CA PRO A 294 7.52 -20.08 10.06
C PRO A 294 8.94 -19.97 10.62
N ARG A 295 9.49 -21.07 11.12
CA ARG A 295 10.87 -21.15 11.60
C ARG A 295 11.88 -20.83 10.50
N ASP A 296 11.72 -21.42 9.31
CA ASP A 296 12.67 -21.23 8.19
C ASP A 296 12.56 -19.79 7.64
N HIS A 297 11.37 -19.21 7.62
CA HIS A 297 11.19 -17.79 7.35
C HIS A 297 12.00 -16.89 8.29
N VAL A 298 11.96 -17.16 9.62
CA VAL A 298 12.71 -16.39 10.63
C VAL A 298 14.20 -16.60 10.49
N LEU A 299 14.67 -17.84 10.27
CA LEU A 299 16.09 -18.16 10.11
C LEU A 299 16.68 -17.48 8.87
N MET A 300 15.93 -17.43 7.77
CA MET A 300 16.33 -16.69 6.58
C MET A 300 16.47 -15.20 6.87
N GLN A 301 15.48 -14.58 7.54
CA GLN A 301 15.56 -13.19 7.94
C GLN A 301 16.77 -12.91 8.84
N ALA A 302 17.02 -13.78 9.81
CA ALA A 302 18.13 -13.66 10.74
C ALA A 302 19.48 -13.68 10.02
N ALA A 303 19.67 -14.58 9.04
CA ALA A 303 20.89 -14.68 8.25
C ALA A 303 21.22 -13.37 7.50
N PHE A 304 20.20 -12.73 6.94
CA PHE A 304 20.36 -11.42 6.30
C PHE A 304 20.58 -10.30 7.32
N GLN A 305 19.91 -10.37 8.50
CA GLN A 305 20.02 -9.33 9.53
C GLN A 305 21.43 -9.21 10.12
N GLU A 306 22.21 -10.29 10.16
CA GLU A 306 23.61 -10.28 10.64
C GLU A 306 24.48 -9.24 9.92
N SER A 307 24.17 -8.95 8.66
CA SER A 307 24.92 -8.01 7.83
C SER A 307 24.13 -6.79 7.38
N THR A 308 22.91 -6.55 7.93
CA THR A 308 22.05 -5.42 7.58
C THR A 308 22.11 -4.36 8.67
N ASP A 309 22.48 -3.13 8.32
CA ASP A 309 22.58 -1.99 9.24
C ASP A 309 21.21 -1.58 9.82
N ALA A 310 20.21 -1.44 8.94
CA ALA A 310 18.83 -1.08 9.31
C ALA A 310 17.99 -2.32 9.60
N GLY A 311 16.69 -2.25 9.43
CA GLY A 311 15.78 -3.38 9.54
C GLY A 311 15.62 -4.16 8.25
N ILE A 312 14.80 -5.18 8.31
CA ILE A 312 14.40 -6.04 7.20
C ILE A 312 12.89 -6.12 7.18
N SER A 313 12.29 -5.82 6.04
CA SER A 313 10.88 -6.08 5.78
C SER A 313 10.75 -7.49 5.21
N LYS A 314 10.26 -8.41 6.01
CA LYS A 314 9.96 -9.79 5.62
C LYS A 314 8.72 -10.28 6.36
N THR A 315 7.84 -10.96 5.64
CA THR A 315 6.66 -11.61 6.19
C THR A 315 6.97 -13.04 6.63
N ILE A 316 6.61 -13.36 7.85
CA ILE A 316 6.58 -14.75 8.34
C ILE A 316 5.18 -15.28 8.05
N ASN A 317 5.07 -16.18 7.09
CA ASN A 317 3.79 -16.74 6.67
C ASN A 317 3.42 -17.94 7.54
N PHE A 318 2.16 -17.99 7.95
CA PHE A 318 1.58 -19.08 8.73
C PHE A 318 0.39 -19.68 7.99
N PRO A 319 0.22 -20.99 8.04
CA PRO A 319 -0.99 -21.65 7.55
C PRO A 319 -2.20 -21.24 8.40
N ASN A 320 -3.41 -21.48 7.88
CA ASN A 320 -4.65 -21.08 8.56
C ASN A 320 -4.84 -21.76 9.93
N GLU A 321 -4.39 -23.00 10.07
CA GLU A 321 -4.44 -23.83 11.28
C GLU A 321 -3.40 -23.47 12.34
N ALA A 322 -2.49 -22.54 12.05
CA ALA A 322 -1.47 -22.12 13.03
C ALA A 322 -2.11 -21.58 14.31
N THR A 323 -1.52 -21.97 15.43
CA THR A 323 -1.96 -21.59 16.77
C THR A 323 -1.39 -20.25 17.23
N VAL A 324 -1.87 -19.74 18.35
CA VAL A 324 -1.31 -18.54 18.99
C VAL A 324 0.12 -18.81 19.46
N GLU A 325 0.39 -20.01 19.95
CA GLU A 325 1.69 -20.47 20.41
C GLU A 325 2.72 -20.50 19.26
N ASP A 326 2.32 -20.90 18.06
CA ASP A 326 3.22 -20.88 16.89
C ASP A 326 3.69 -19.45 16.56
N VAL A 327 2.81 -18.45 16.71
CA VAL A 327 3.16 -17.04 16.53
C VAL A 327 4.05 -16.53 17.66
N GLU A 328 3.80 -16.96 18.91
CA GLU A 328 4.65 -16.66 20.05
C GLU A 328 6.07 -17.18 19.84
N ASP A 329 6.22 -18.44 19.42
CA ASP A 329 7.50 -19.08 19.16
C ASP A 329 8.28 -18.34 18.04
N ALA A 330 7.60 -17.89 17.00
CA ALA A 330 8.25 -17.11 15.94
C ALA A 330 8.74 -15.75 16.45
N TYR A 331 7.97 -15.06 17.31
CA TYR A 331 8.41 -13.79 17.90
C TYR A 331 9.61 -13.97 18.82
N LEU A 332 9.61 -15.02 19.65
CA LEU A 332 10.73 -15.36 20.52
C LEU A 332 11.97 -15.74 19.70
N LEU A 333 11.82 -16.56 18.66
CA LEU A 333 12.92 -16.94 17.79
C LEU A 333 13.53 -15.73 17.08
N ALA A 334 12.72 -14.79 16.57
CA ALA A 334 13.19 -13.57 15.95
C ALA A 334 14.00 -12.69 16.93
N TRP A 335 13.57 -12.61 18.19
CA TRP A 335 14.29 -11.93 19.25
C TRP A 335 15.62 -12.63 19.58
N GLU A 336 15.59 -13.95 19.77
CA GLU A 336 16.78 -14.76 20.07
C GLU A 336 17.83 -14.68 18.97
N THR A 337 17.41 -14.68 17.71
CA THR A 337 18.27 -14.57 16.53
C THR A 337 18.64 -13.12 16.18
N ARG A 338 18.28 -12.15 17.03
CA ARG A 338 18.63 -10.73 16.90
C ARG A 338 18.07 -10.05 15.64
N CYS A 339 16.95 -10.49 15.16
CA CYS A 339 16.18 -9.70 14.20
C CYS A 339 15.80 -8.35 14.81
N LYS A 340 15.73 -7.28 14.00
CA LYS A 340 15.34 -5.94 14.46
C LYS A 340 13.84 -5.72 14.45
N GLY A 341 13.10 -6.58 13.79
CA GLY A 341 11.65 -6.59 13.75
C GLY A 341 11.11 -7.89 13.19
N ILE A 342 9.81 -8.09 13.31
CA ILE A 342 9.09 -9.24 12.76
C ILE A 342 7.69 -8.81 12.36
N THR A 343 7.23 -9.29 11.20
CA THR A 343 5.86 -9.14 10.69
C THR A 343 5.34 -10.52 10.37
N VAL A 344 4.11 -10.81 10.80
CA VAL A 344 3.48 -12.11 10.57
C VAL A 344 2.23 -11.96 9.72
N TYR A 345 1.93 -13.00 8.97
CA TYR A 345 0.69 -13.13 8.22
C TYR A 345 0.19 -14.57 8.31
N ARG A 346 -1.02 -14.77 8.83
CA ARG A 346 -1.68 -16.07 8.85
C ARG A 346 -2.74 -16.12 7.75
N ALA A 347 -2.73 -17.18 6.95
CA ALA A 347 -3.70 -17.37 5.87
C ALA A 347 -5.15 -17.28 6.40
N GLY A 348 -6.02 -16.57 5.69
CA GLY A 348 -7.41 -16.36 6.09
C GLY A 348 -7.64 -15.44 7.29
N SER A 349 -6.61 -14.76 7.81
CA SER A 349 -6.76 -13.82 8.94
C SER A 349 -7.31 -12.45 8.55
N ARG A 350 -7.37 -12.12 7.26
CA ARG A 350 -7.90 -10.84 6.74
C ARG A 350 -9.07 -11.09 5.79
N GLU A 351 -10.14 -10.29 5.91
CA GLU A 351 -11.33 -10.39 5.04
C GLU A 351 -11.05 -10.06 3.56
N LYS A 352 -10.03 -9.27 3.29
CA LYS A 352 -9.57 -8.94 1.93
C LYS A 352 -8.08 -9.19 1.83
N GLU A 353 -7.72 -10.26 1.18
CA GLU A 353 -6.34 -10.53 0.83
C GLU A 353 -5.92 -9.68 -0.38
N VAL A 354 -4.75 -9.05 -0.30
CA VAL A 354 -4.21 -8.18 -1.37
C VAL A 354 -3.73 -9.01 -2.56
N LEU A 355 -3.28 -10.26 -2.30
CA LEU A 355 -2.87 -11.24 -3.30
C LEU A 355 -3.51 -12.58 -2.92
N THR A 356 -4.42 -13.09 -3.72
CA THR A 356 -5.00 -14.43 -3.57
C THR A 356 -4.54 -15.33 -4.72
N ALA A 357 -3.97 -16.47 -4.37
CA ALA A 357 -3.87 -17.58 -5.30
C ALA A 357 -5.22 -18.32 -5.24
N GLY A 358 -6.06 -18.16 -6.26
CA GLY A 358 -7.37 -18.77 -6.32
C GLY A 358 -8.54 -17.78 -6.48
N THR A 359 -9.68 -18.27 -6.99
CA THR A 359 -10.91 -17.47 -7.12
C THR A 359 -11.66 -17.41 -5.80
N SER A 360 -12.11 -16.21 -5.44
CA SER A 360 -13.01 -15.96 -4.31
C SER A 360 -14.40 -16.62 -4.41
N ASP A 361 -14.66 -17.43 -5.45
CA ASP A 361 -15.97 -18.03 -5.66
C ASP A 361 -16.24 -19.26 -4.76
N ASN A 362 -15.20 -19.95 -4.27
CA ASN A 362 -15.38 -21.06 -3.33
C ASN A 362 -15.53 -20.62 -1.87
N ALA A 363 -15.14 -19.37 -1.52
CA ALA A 363 -15.35 -18.85 -0.18
C ALA A 363 -16.81 -18.51 0.14
N LYS A 364 -17.71 -18.48 -0.88
CA LYS A 364 -19.14 -18.24 -0.67
C LYS A 364 -19.95 -19.52 -0.38
N ALA A 365 -19.45 -20.70 -0.77
CA ALA A 365 -20.20 -21.95 -0.61
C ALA A 365 -20.01 -22.61 0.77
N ASP A 366 -18.85 -22.41 1.43
CA ASP A 366 -18.57 -23.03 2.73
C ASP A 366 -19.01 -22.16 3.93
N HIS A 367 -19.38 -20.89 3.71
CA HIS A 367 -19.87 -20.01 4.78
C HIS A 367 -21.37 -20.08 5.06
N GLU A 368 -22.17 -20.75 4.20
CA GLU A 368 -23.62 -20.91 4.46
C GLU A 368 -23.99 -22.08 5.39
N SER A 369 -23.07 -23.01 5.69
CA SER A 369 -23.40 -24.19 6.50
C SER A 369 -22.81 -24.23 7.92
N ALA A 370 -22.03 -23.23 8.34
CA ALA A 370 -21.40 -23.19 9.67
C ALA A 370 -21.76 -21.97 10.55
N ALA A 371 -22.74 -21.16 10.14
CA ALA A 371 -23.19 -20.00 10.90
C ALA A 371 -24.42 -20.32 11.76
N ILE A 372 -24.27 -21.24 12.73
CA ILE A 372 -25.18 -21.33 13.88
C ILE A 372 -24.31 -21.31 15.13
N ASP A 373 -24.50 -20.19 15.89
CA ASP A 373 -24.19 -20.01 17.29
C ASP A 373 -22.76 -19.66 17.69
N GLN A 374 -22.41 -18.37 17.59
CA GLN A 374 -21.74 -17.60 18.64
C GLN A 374 -21.57 -16.15 18.17
N GLY A 375 -22.44 -15.23 18.62
CA GLY A 375 -22.35 -13.78 18.84
C GLY A 375 -21.29 -12.91 18.10
N ILE A 376 -20.93 -13.23 16.84
CA ILE A 376 -20.05 -12.39 16.01
C ILE A 376 -20.95 -11.35 15.31
N PRO A 377 -20.64 -10.04 15.38
CA PRO A 377 -21.41 -9.04 14.65
C PRO A 377 -21.39 -9.35 13.15
N GLN A 378 -22.55 -9.60 12.55
CA GLN A 378 -22.69 -9.66 11.10
C GLN A 378 -22.33 -8.29 10.53
N TYR A 379 -21.27 -8.17 9.74
CA TYR A 379 -20.95 -6.95 9.03
C TYR A 379 -21.99 -6.70 7.95
N ILE A 380 -22.63 -5.53 8.00
CA ILE A 380 -23.64 -5.12 7.03
C ILE A 380 -22.91 -4.67 5.75
N THR A 381 -23.13 -5.35 4.63
CA THR A 381 -22.63 -4.93 3.32
C THR A 381 -23.42 -3.70 2.86
N PRO A 382 -22.77 -2.55 2.54
CA PRO A 382 -23.47 -1.38 2.04
C PRO A 382 -24.19 -1.68 0.73
N ALA A 383 -25.45 -1.24 0.61
CA ALA A 383 -26.23 -1.38 -0.60
C ALA A 383 -25.49 -0.78 -1.82
N GLU A 384 -25.56 -1.44 -2.97
CA GLU A 384 -25.02 -0.91 -4.22
C GLU A 384 -25.70 0.41 -4.60
N ARG A 385 -24.91 1.34 -5.12
CA ARG A 385 -25.43 2.62 -5.55
C ARG A 385 -26.16 2.49 -6.89
N PRO A 386 -27.45 2.82 -7.00
CA PRO A 386 -28.13 2.90 -8.28
C PRO A 386 -27.49 3.92 -9.23
N ALA A 387 -27.63 3.69 -10.54
CA ALA A 387 -27.10 4.59 -11.55
C ALA A 387 -27.67 6.02 -11.44
N MET A 388 -28.93 6.15 -11.01
CA MET A 388 -29.64 7.42 -10.82
C MET A 388 -30.37 7.44 -9.49
N LEU A 389 -30.25 8.56 -8.75
CA LEU A 389 -30.95 8.83 -7.50
C LEU A 389 -31.49 10.26 -7.52
N ASN A 390 -32.65 10.47 -6.92
CA ASN A 390 -33.18 11.79 -6.69
C ASN A 390 -32.67 12.35 -5.36
N GLY A 391 -32.34 13.65 -5.31
CA GLY A 391 -31.79 14.27 -4.12
C GLY A 391 -32.23 15.70 -3.91
N ILE A 392 -32.10 16.16 -2.67
CA ILE A 392 -32.39 17.53 -2.25
C ILE A 392 -31.08 18.18 -1.82
N THR A 393 -30.79 19.36 -2.38
CA THR A 393 -29.64 20.17 -1.98
C THR A 393 -30.07 21.33 -1.14
N ARG A 394 -29.47 21.50 0.05
CA ARG A 394 -29.66 22.67 0.91
C ARG A 394 -28.36 23.42 1.10
N ARG A 395 -28.45 24.75 1.09
CA ARG A 395 -27.35 25.64 1.49
C ARG A 395 -27.48 25.92 2.98
N VAL A 396 -26.37 25.77 3.71
CA VAL A 396 -26.27 26.11 5.14
C VAL A 396 -25.11 27.09 5.34
N ARG A 397 -25.32 28.14 6.14
CA ARG A 397 -24.26 29.06 6.52
C ARG A 397 -23.53 28.51 7.73
N THR A 398 -22.20 28.34 7.59
CA THR A 398 -21.29 27.95 8.66
C THR A 398 -20.36 29.14 9.00
N GLY A 399 -19.64 29.07 10.10
CA GLY A 399 -18.68 30.10 10.48
C GLY A 399 -17.50 30.24 9.49
N ARG A 400 -17.33 29.25 8.60
CA ARG A 400 -16.30 29.24 7.55
C ARG A 400 -16.83 29.55 6.16
N GLY A 401 -18.12 29.83 6.01
CA GLY A 401 -18.77 30.18 4.75
C GLY A 401 -20.01 29.31 4.44
N ASN A 402 -20.46 29.33 3.18
CA ASN A 402 -21.61 28.55 2.76
C ASN A 402 -21.22 27.10 2.47
N LEU A 403 -21.96 26.16 3.05
CA LEU A 403 -21.91 24.73 2.78
C LEU A 403 -23.15 24.34 1.96
N PHE A 404 -22.97 23.57 0.91
CA PHE A 404 -24.04 22.96 0.14
C PHE A 404 -24.07 21.47 0.44
N VAL A 405 -25.17 20.99 1.02
CA VAL A 405 -25.36 19.58 1.39
C VAL A 405 -26.45 18.99 0.51
N THR A 406 -26.12 17.95 -0.24
CA THR A 406 -27.04 17.16 -1.06
C THR A 406 -27.30 15.83 -0.35
N VAL A 407 -28.54 15.49 -0.12
CA VAL A 407 -28.97 14.18 0.38
C VAL A 407 -29.76 13.49 -0.72
N ASN A 408 -29.27 12.40 -1.22
CA ASN A 408 -29.96 11.58 -2.21
C ASN A 408 -30.77 10.50 -1.49
N MET A 409 -31.96 10.22 -2.04
CA MET A 409 -32.96 9.34 -1.45
C MET A 409 -32.98 8.01 -2.18
N ALA A 410 -33.17 6.93 -1.44
CA ALA A 410 -33.51 5.61 -2.01
C ALA A 410 -34.97 5.62 -2.54
N ASN A 411 -35.35 4.58 -3.28
CA ASN A 411 -36.70 4.45 -3.86
C ASN A 411 -37.82 4.41 -2.80
N ASP A 412 -37.48 4.06 -1.57
CA ASP A 412 -38.39 4.05 -0.41
C ASP A 412 -38.38 5.38 0.38
N ASN A 413 -37.90 6.45 -0.22
CA ASN A 413 -37.79 7.80 0.37
C ASN A 413 -36.90 7.90 1.62
N ARG A 414 -36.03 6.91 1.88
CA ARG A 414 -35.00 7.03 2.94
C ARG A 414 -33.75 7.74 2.43
N PRO A 415 -33.09 8.57 3.26
CA PRO A 415 -31.76 9.07 2.97
C PRO A 415 -30.80 7.91 2.65
N PHE A 416 -30.10 7.99 1.49
CA PHE A 416 -29.25 6.93 0.97
C PHE A 416 -27.77 7.34 0.90
N GLU A 417 -27.50 8.57 0.47
CA GLU A 417 -26.15 9.12 0.40
C GLU A 417 -26.14 10.64 0.61
N VAL A 418 -25.01 11.15 1.09
CA VAL A 418 -24.80 12.57 1.38
C VAL A 418 -23.57 13.07 0.63
N PHE A 419 -23.68 14.24 0.01
CA PHE A 419 -22.57 15.00 -0.54
C PHE A 419 -22.57 16.40 0.09
N ALA A 420 -21.39 16.89 0.47
CA ALA A 420 -21.25 18.25 0.96
C ALA A 420 -20.10 18.96 0.27
N THR A 421 -20.37 20.17 -0.22
CA THR A 421 -19.39 21.01 -0.90
C THR A 421 -19.20 22.32 -0.15
N HIS A 422 -17.97 22.63 0.24
CA HIS A 422 -17.61 23.82 0.98
C HIS A 422 -16.44 24.57 0.31
N GLY A 423 -16.62 25.85 0.02
CA GLY A 423 -15.57 26.72 -0.49
C GLY A 423 -14.96 26.30 -1.83
N LYS A 424 -13.67 26.60 -2.02
CA LYS A 424 -12.90 26.17 -3.20
C LYS A 424 -12.36 24.76 -3.00
N ALA A 425 -12.36 23.95 -4.06
CA ALA A 425 -11.77 22.62 -4.04
C ALA A 425 -10.30 22.65 -3.54
N GLY A 426 -9.90 21.63 -2.74
CA GLY A 426 -8.54 21.48 -2.25
C GLY A 426 -8.22 22.13 -0.90
N GLY A 427 -9.19 22.78 -0.23
CA GLY A 427 -9.00 23.29 1.13
C GLY A 427 -9.34 22.27 2.23
N ASN A 428 -8.82 22.49 3.46
CA ASN A 428 -9.11 21.61 4.62
C ASN A 428 -10.62 21.45 4.87
N ASP A 429 -11.40 22.53 4.73
CA ASP A 429 -12.84 22.49 4.96
C ASP A 429 -13.57 21.67 3.89
N ALA A 430 -13.13 21.72 2.64
CA ALA A 430 -13.65 20.90 1.56
C ALA A 430 -13.32 19.41 1.78
N ALA A 431 -12.08 19.09 2.19
CA ALA A 431 -11.66 17.73 2.49
C ALA A 431 -12.42 17.16 3.70
N MET A 432 -12.64 17.96 4.75
CA MET A 432 -13.44 17.56 5.91
C MET A 432 -14.90 17.29 5.52
N ALA A 433 -15.50 18.18 4.74
CA ALA A 433 -16.89 18.02 4.26
C ALA A 433 -17.04 16.74 3.43
N GLU A 434 -16.08 16.45 2.56
CA GLU A 434 -16.05 15.23 1.74
C GLU A 434 -15.87 13.97 2.60
N ALA A 435 -14.94 13.96 3.56
CA ALA A 435 -14.68 12.82 4.43
C ALA A 435 -15.91 12.47 5.27
N VAL A 436 -16.55 13.46 5.92
CA VAL A 436 -17.76 13.28 6.72
C VAL A 436 -18.90 12.77 5.85
N SER A 437 -19.09 13.34 4.65
CA SER A 437 -20.13 12.92 3.72
C SER A 437 -19.97 11.48 3.23
N ARG A 438 -18.75 11.06 2.95
CA ARG A 438 -18.44 9.66 2.56
C ARG A 438 -18.75 8.67 3.68
N MET A 439 -18.40 9.00 4.93
CA MET A 439 -18.70 8.14 6.08
C MET A 439 -20.22 8.10 6.38
N ALA A 440 -20.92 9.24 6.32
CA ALA A 440 -22.36 9.29 6.44
C ALA A 440 -23.06 8.47 5.33
N SER A 441 -22.61 8.58 4.08
CA SER A 441 -23.13 7.78 2.95
C SER A 441 -22.91 6.28 3.15
N LEU A 442 -21.73 5.89 3.65
CA LEU A 442 -21.44 4.50 3.96
C LEU A 442 -22.39 3.95 5.03
N ALA A 443 -22.60 4.71 6.11
CA ALA A 443 -23.50 4.34 7.19
C ALA A 443 -24.95 4.20 6.71
N LEU A 444 -25.47 5.17 5.95
CA LEU A 444 -26.82 5.15 5.39
C LEU A 444 -27.03 3.96 4.43
N ARG A 445 -26.09 3.70 3.55
CA ARG A 445 -26.12 2.55 2.63
C ARG A 445 -26.03 1.21 3.36
N SER A 446 -25.41 1.18 4.52
CA SER A 446 -25.35 0.02 5.40
C SER A 446 -26.61 -0.18 6.24
N GLY A 447 -27.64 0.65 6.04
CA GLY A 447 -28.93 0.53 6.73
C GLY A 447 -28.97 1.13 8.14
N ILE A 448 -27.94 1.91 8.53
CA ILE A 448 -27.97 2.65 9.79
C ILE A 448 -29.04 3.76 9.69
N ASN A 449 -29.83 3.91 10.75
CA ASN A 449 -30.88 4.91 10.80
C ASN A 449 -30.31 6.33 10.59
N PRO A 450 -30.86 7.15 9.68
CA PRO A 450 -30.42 8.53 9.46
C PRO A 450 -30.38 9.39 10.73
N VAL A 451 -31.22 9.12 11.72
CA VAL A 451 -31.21 9.82 13.01
C VAL A 451 -29.95 9.51 13.78
N ASP A 452 -29.55 8.23 13.84
CA ASP A 452 -28.31 7.80 14.53
C ASP A 452 -27.08 8.41 13.89
N VAL A 453 -27.05 8.48 12.53
CA VAL A 453 -25.96 9.13 11.79
C VAL A 453 -25.88 10.62 12.10
N SER A 454 -27.01 11.31 12.14
CA SER A 454 -27.02 12.74 12.42
C SER A 454 -26.65 13.06 13.88
N GLU A 455 -27.03 12.21 14.85
CA GLU A 455 -26.65 12.36 16.25
C GLU A 455 -25.14 12.31 16.47
N GLN A 456 -24.43 11.47 15.71
CA GLN A 456 -22.95 11.38 15.79
C GLN A 456 -22.24 12.64 15.26
N LEU A 457 -22.89 13.41 14.38
CA LEU A 457 -22.32 14.62 13.78
C LEU A 457 -22.76 15.89 14.50
N ARG A 458 -23.87 15.82 15.24
CA ARG A 458 -24.49 16.96 15.92
C ARG A 458 -23.64 17.42 17.10
N GLY A 459 -23.55 18.74 17.28
CA GLY A 459 -22.82 19.33 18.39
C GLY A 459 -21.32 19.41 18.26
N ILE A 460 -20.71 18.82 17.21
CA ILE A 460 -19.28 19.00 16.90
C ILE A 460 -19.04 20.49 16.65
N THR A 461 -18.12 21.09 17.41
CA THR A 461 -17.92 22.54 17.45
C THR A 461 -16.60 22.97 16.80
N ASP A 462 -16.67 23.98 15.93
CA ASP A 462 -15.54 24.73 15.37
C ASP A 462 -15.85 26.25 15.47
N VAL A 463 -16.03 26.93 14.36
CA VAL A 463 -16.47 28.33 14.32
C VAL A 463 -17.99 28.37 14.11
N PRO A 464 -18.81 28.77 15.12
CA PRO A 464 -20.27 28.76 15.00
C PRO A 464 -20.78 29.91 14.15
N ALA A 465 -21.96 29.71 13.52
CA ALA A 465 -22.71 30.73 12.82
C ALA A 465 -24.21 30.52 13.01
N TRP A 466 -25.02 31.54 12.84
CA TRP A 466 -26.49 31.44 12.81
C TRP A 466 -26.96 31.26 11.37
N ASP A 467 -27.81 30.27 11.14
CA ASP A 467 -28.50 30.02 9.87
C ASP A 467 -29.97 29.68 10.12
N GLU A 468 -30.88 30.37 9.49
CA GLU A 468 -32.37 30.18 9.60
C GLU A 468 -32.89 30.02 11.05
N GLY A 469 -32.27 30.71 12.02
CA GLY A 469 -32.68 30.67 13.44
C GLY A 469 -32.09 29.51 14.24
N GLU A 470 -31.22 28.68 13.64
CA GLU A 470 -30.45 27.59 14.28
C GLU A 470 -28.97 27.97 14.39
N MET A 471 -28.33 27.59 15.49
CA MET A 471 -26.87 27.76 15.65
C MET A 471 -26.16 26.57 15.07
N ILE A 472 -25.45 26.77 13.97
CA ILE A 472 -24.60 25.78 13.28
C ILE A 472 -23.20 25.90 13.83
N ARG A 473 -22.69 24.86 14.48
CA ARG A 473 -21.43 24.84 15.23
C ARG A 473 -20.21 24.53 14.37
N SER A 474 -20.42 23.77 13.28
CA SER A 474 -19.32 23.32 12.39
C SER A 474 -19.85 22.77 11.07
N VAL A 475 -18.96 22.33 10.18
CA VAL A 475 -19.32 21.60 8.94
C VAL A 475 -20.03 20.25 9.25
N PRO A 476 -19.53 19.37 10.16
CA PRO A 476 -20.27 18.19 10.56
C PRO A 476 -21.66 18.47 11.14
N ASP A 477 -21.80 19.47 12.01
CA ASP A 477 -23.07 19.87 12.62
C ASP A 477 -24.07 20.40 11.56
N ALA A 478 -23.56 21.08 10.52
CA ALA A 478 -24.37 21.52 9.38
C ALA A 478 -24.91 20.33 8.56
N ILE A 479 -24.09 19.31 8.32
CA ILE A 479 -24.49 18.08 7.62
C ILE A 479 -25.57 17.36 8.42
N ALA A 480 -25.41 17.24 9.76
CA ALA A 480 -26.42 16.67 10.65
C ALA A 480 -27.74 17.41 10.59
N SER A 481 -27.74 18.75 10.66
CA SER A 481 -28.94 19.57 10.59
C SER A 481 -29.73 19.35 9.29
N VAL A 482 -29.01 19.29 8.14
CA VAL A 482 -29.64 19.03 6.84
C VAL A 482 -30.20 17.62 6.75
N LEU A 483 -29.43 16.61 7.19
CA LEU A 483 -29.87 15.21 7.16
C LEU A 483 -31.14 15.00 7.99
N ASP A 484 -31.18 15.54 9.21
CA ASP A 484 -32.35 15.47 10.08
C ASP A 484 -33.60 16.16 9.47
N ARG A 485 -33.39 17.33 8.86
CA ARG A 485 -34.47 18.09 8.25
C ARG A 485 -35.07 17.33 7.07
N ILE A 486 -34.23 16.82 6.18
CA ILE A 486 -34.66 16.05 5.00
C ILE A 486 -35.32 14.73 5.43
N ASN A 487 -34.76 14.03 6.43
CA ASN A 487 -35.33 12.78 6.94
C ASN A 487 -36.75 13.00 7.53
N ARG A 488 -36.96 14.09 8.25
CA ARG A 488 -38.29 14.46 8.76
C ARG A 488 -39.29 14.82 7.66
N GLU A 489 -38.84 15.54 6.63
CA GLU A 489 -39.65 15.89 5.46
C GLU A 489 -40.02 14.65 4.64
N ALA A 490 -39.10 13.73 4.46
CA ALA A 490 -39.31 12.47 3.74
C ALA A 490 -40.33 11.54 4.42
N THR A 491 -40.37 11.54 5.76
CA THR A 491 -41.32 10.72 6.54
C THR A 491 -42.77 11.26 6.45
N THR A 492 -42.97 12.49 5.97
CA THR A 492 -44.29 13.11 5.81
C THR A 492 -44.85 13.05 4.40
N LEU A 493 -44.05 12.56 3.41
CA LEU A 493 -44.47 12.41 2.01
C LEU A 493 -44.94 10.96 1.73
N PRO A 494 -46.03 10.74 0.96
CA PRO A 494 -46.44 9.40 0.55
C PRO A 494 -45.39 8.75 -0.36
N ALA A 495 -45.25 7.42 -0.29
CA ALA A 495 -44.29 6.68 -1.12
C ALA A 495 -44.53 6.90 -2.61
N GLN A 496 -43.49 6.97 -3.42
CA GLN A 496 -43.55 7.29 -4.87
C GLN A 496 -44.44 6.34 -5.70
N GLU A 497 -44.75 5.14 -5.21
CA GLU A 497 -45.68 4.21 -5.89
C GLU A 497 -47.10 4.75 -6.01
N GLU A 498 -47.56 5.55 -5.06
CA GLU A 498 -48.91 6.15 -5.13
C GLU A 498 -48.99 7.36 -6.07
N LEU A 499 -47.85 7.95 -6.47
CA LEU A 499 -47.81 9.07 -7.42
C LEU A 499 -47.82 8.59 -8.88
N ASN A 500 -47.24 7.45 -9.20
CA ASN A 500 -47.27 6.88 -10.55
C ASN A 500 -48.68 6.40 -10.97
N ASP A 501 -49.51 5.94 -10.02
CA ASP A 501 -50.91 5.56 -10.31
C ASP A 501 -51.83 6.76 -10.55
N ARG A 502 -51.45 7.97 -10.09
CA ARG A 502 -52.20 9.20 -10.37
C ARG A 502 -51.82 9.88 -11.68
N GLU A 503 -50.57 9.70 -12.14
CA GLU A 503 -50.16 10.24 -13.45
C GLU A 503 -50.66 9.38 -14.62
N SER A 504 -50.85 8.07 -14.44
CA SER A 504 -51.41 7.19 -15.49
C SER A 504 -52.88 7.43 -15.78
N SER A 505 -53.62 8.15 -14.93
CA SER A 505 -55.03 8.49 -15.13
C SER A 505 -55.28 9.89 -15.74
N GLN A 506 -54.25 10.70 -15.98
CA GLN A 506 -54.34 12.01 -16.64
C GLN A 506 -53.55 12.15 -17.94
N ALA A 507 -52.88 11.10 -18.43
CA ALA A 507 -52.19 11.08 -19.70
C ALA A 507 -53.16 10.90 -20.88
N GLY A 508 -53.92 11.93 -21.18
CA GLY A 508 -54.88 11.92 -22.30
C GLY A 508 -55.12 13.27 -22.95
N MET A 509 -54.42 14.36 -22.63
CA MET A 509 -54.81 15.66 -23.10
C MET A 509 -53.72 16.60 -23.64
N PHE A 510 -52.45 16.27 -23.67
CA PHE A 510 -51.41 17.07 -24.36
C PHE A 510 -50.22 16.18 -24.80
N ASP A 511 -50.29 15.72 -26.06
CA ASP A 511 -49.08 15.28 -26.77
C ASP A 511 -48.27 16.52 -27.16
N PRO A 512 -46.94 16.57 -26.84
CA PRO A 512 -46.12 17.67 -27.35
C PRO A 512 -45.93 17.53 -28.87
N PRO A 513 -45.93 18.64 -29.63
CA PRO A 513 -45.78 18.61 -31.09
C PRO A 513 -44.44 17.99 -31.50
N SER A 514 -44.48 17.20 -32.57
CA SER A 514 -43.29 16.49 -33.07
C SER A 514 -42.22 17.47 -33.61
N PRO A 515 -40.93 17.09 -33.61
CA PRO A 515 -39.85 17.98 -34.10
C PRO A 515 -40.04 18.54 -35.51
N LYS A 516 -40.89 17.91 -36.35
CA LYS A 516 -41.26 18.42 -37.68
C LYS A 516 -42.18 19.63 -37.63
N GLU A 517 -43.01 19.78 -36.60
CA GLU A 517 -43.96 20.88 -36.44
C GLU A 517 -43.33 22.16 -35.91
N LEU A 518 -42.09 22.05 -35.35
CA LEU A 518 -41.31 23.17 -34.79
C LEU A 518 -40.30 23.76 -35.78
N GLY A 519 -40.24 23.28 -37.05
CA GLY A 519 -39.38 23.85 -38.08
C GLY A 519 -37.85 23.72 -37.81
N MET A 520 -37.41 22.75 -36.99
CA MET A 520 -35.99 22.53 -36.73
C MET A 520 -35.35 21.64 -37.81
N PRO A 521 -34.18 21.97 -38.33
CA PRO A 521 -33.52 21.18 -39.37
C PRO A 521 -33.09 19.82 -38.83
N THR A 522 -33.45 18.75 -39.53
CA THR A 522 -32.99 17.39 -39.26
C THR A 522 -31.49 17.27 -39.47
N ALA A 523 -30.76 16.88 -38.45
CA ALA A 523 -29.33 16.61 -38.55
C ALA A 523 -29.06 15.42 -39.48
N GLN A 524 -28.25 15.64 -40.53
CA GLN A 524 -27.72 14.57 -41.37
C GLN A 524 -26.59 13.83 -40.62
N PRO A 525 -26.39 12.53 -40.85
CA PRO A 525 -25.33 11.78 -40.19
C PRO A 525 -23.95 12.27 -40.69
N ILE A 526 -23.09 12.60 -39.72
CA ILE A 526 -21.70 13.01 -39.97
C ILE A 526 -20.91 11.77 -40.40
N GLN A 527 -20.40 11.76 -41.64
CA GLN A 527 -19.39 10.81 -42.07
C GLN A 527 -18.06 11.14 -41.38
N VAL A 528 -17.53 10.20 -40.60
CA VAL A 528 -16.19 10.30 -40.04
C VAL A 528 -15.19 9.99 -41.15
N ILE A 529 -14.54 11.02 -41.68
CA ILE A 529 -13.37 10.87 -42.56
C ILE A 529 -12.15 10.82 -41.63
N GLY A 530 -11.50 9.65 -41.55
CA GLY A 530 -10.23 9.50 -40.87
C GLY A 530 -9.11 10.24 -41.58
N GLN A 531 -8.48 11.17 -40.91
CA GLN A 531 -7.11 11.60 -41.20
C GLN A 531 -6.31 11.60 -39.89
N GLU A 532 -5.33 10.71 -39.86
CA GLU A 532 -4.26 10.74 -38.87
C GLU A 532 -3.45 12.03 -39.02
N GLN A 533 -3.60 12.97 -38.12
CA GLN A 533 -2.64 14.06 -37.98
C GLN A 533 -1.54 13.65 -37.01
N LYS A 534 -0.34 13.40 -37.52
CA LYS A 534 0.89 13.34 -36.77
C LYS A 534 1.13 14.68 -36.07
N ILE A 535 0.98 14.71 -34.77
CA ILE A 535 1.37 15.85 -33.93
C ILE A 535 2.88 15.74 -33.70
N THR A 536 3.65 16.58 -34.37
CA THR A 536 5.06 16.83 -34.06
C THR A 536 5.13 17.75 -32.85
N VAL A 537 5.68 17.23 -31.73
CA VAL A 537 5.94 18.00 -30.50
C VAL A 537 7.21 18.84 -30.73
N PRO A 538 7.21 20.16 -30.49
CA PRO A 538 8.43 20.96 -30.53
C PRO A 538 9.31 20.63 -29.30
N ILE A 539 10.57 20.36 -29.54
CA ILE A 539 11.60 20.21 -28.49
C ILE A 539 11.85 21.59 -27.88
N GLY A 540 11.44 21.81 -26.62
CA GLY A 540 11.71 23.05 -25.91
C GLY A 540 10.62 23.55 -24.95
N ALA A 541 9.77 22.69 -24.38
CA ALA A 541 8.78 23.11 -23.38
C ALA A 541 9.47 23.48 -22.04
N SER A 542 9.21 24.68 -21.52
CA SER A 542 9.65 25.11 -20.19
C SER A 542 8.71 24.58 -19.11
N ALA A 543 9.15 24.56 -17.84
CA ALA A 543 8.33 24.10 -16.69
C ALA A 543 7.03 24.92 -16.49
N SER A 544 6.88 26.06 -17.16
CA SER A 544 5.66 26.89 -17.18
C SER A 544 4.54 26.35 -18.08
N ASP A 545 4.83 25.36 -18.91
CA ASP A 545 3.91 24.82 -19.93
C ASP A 545 3.25 23.49 -19.50
N LEU A 546 3.38 23.13 -18.22
CA LEU A 546 2.78 21.94 -17.64
C LEU A 546 1.59 22.28 -16.74
N CYS A 547 0.55 21.45 -16.82
CA CYS A 547 -0.62 21.56 -15.99
C CYS A 547 -0.27 21.32 -14.51
N PRO A 548 -0.64 22.22 -13.57
CA PRO A 548 -0.34 22.06 -12.15
C PRO A 548 -1.11 20.90 -11.50
N GLU A 549 -2.17 20.37 -12.14
CA GLU A 549 -2.98 19.29 -11.58
C GLU A 549 -2.60 17.90 -12.09
N CYS A 550 -2.16 17.76 -13.35
CA CYS A 550 -1.87 16.45 -13.91
C CYS A 550 -0.54 16.36 -14.65
N SER A 551 0.26 17.44 -14.64
CA SER A 551 1.58 17.51 -15.30
C SER A 551 1.56 17.27 -16.82
N SER A 552 0.39 17.22 -17.46
CA SER A 552 0.27 17.20 -18.92
C SER A 552 0.50 18.60 -19.50
N THR A 553 0.89 18.70 -20.77
CA THR A 553 1.08 20.00 -21.44
C THR A 553 -0.23 20.79 -21.50
N VAL A 554 -0.14 22.09 -21.23
CA VAL A 554 -1.26 23.03 -21.33
C VAL A 554 -1.14 23.87 -22.61
N ALA A 555 -2.28 24.33 -23.15
CA ALA A 555 -2.32 25.21 -24.31
C ALA A 555 -3.01 26.54 -23.97
N HIS A 556 -2.53 27.62 -24.55
CA HIS A 556 -3.21 28.91 -24.50
C HIS A 556 -4.33 28.94 -25.53
N VAL A 557 -5.58 28.96 -25.08
CA VAL A 557 -6.77 29.01 -25.94
C VAL A 557 -7.67 30.13 -25.46
N GLU A 558 -7.96 31.08 -26.34
CA GLU A 558 -8.82 32.24 -26.05
C GLU A 558 -8.39 33.08 -24.83
N GLY A 559 -7.08 33.22 -24.62
CA GLY A 559 -6.52 33.98 -23.49
C GLY A 559 -6.46 33.22 -22.17
N CYS A 560 -6.88 31.95 -22.10
CA CYS A 560 -6.82 31.10 -20.92
C CYS A 560 -5.85 29.93 -21.15
N LEU A 561 -5.17 29.51 -20.08
CA LEU A 561 -4.33 28.32 -20.04
C LEU A 561 -5.24 27.11 -19.80
N LYS A 562 -5.35 26.21 -20.78
CA LYS A 562 -6.23 25.02 -20.68
C LYS A 562 -5.44 23.72 -20.79
N CYS A 563 -5.76 22.76 -19.93
CA CYS A 563 -5.28 21.39 -20.01
C CYS A 563 -6.39 20.49 -20.59
N PHE A 564 -6.13 19.88 -21.75
CA PHE A 564 -7.11 18.99 -22.38
C PHE A 564 -7.13 17.57 -21.77
N SER A 565 -6.15 17.23 -20.92
CA SER A 565 -6.08 15.91 -20.27
C SER A 565 -6.93 15.81 -19.00
N CYS A 566 -7.01 16.89 -18.18
CA CYS A 566 -7.77 16.89 -16.93
C CYS A 566 -8.85 17.96 -16.84
N GLY A 567 -8.98 18.83 -17.86
CA GLY A 567 -9.96 19.91 -17.90
C GLY A 567 -9.57 21.17 -17.11
N TYR A 568 -8.34 21.24 -16.56
CA TYR A 568 -7.85 22.44 -15.89
C TYR A 568 -7.89 23.67 -16.80
N SER A 569 -8.40 24.80 -16.29
CA SER A 569 -8.44 26.07 -17.00
C SER A 569 -8.12 27.22 -16.04
N LYS A 570 -7.20 28.09 -16.47
CA LYS A 570 -6.82 29.30 -15.74
C LYS A 570 -6.78 30.47 -16.74
N CYS A 571 -7.69 31.42 -16.58
CA CYS A 571 -7.75 32.66 -17.36
C CYS A 571 -6.92 33.79 -16.69
#